data_92dfc3587b2933940a5aeb3e4bab7382
#
_entry.id   92dfc3587b2933940a5aeb3e4bab7382
#
_cell.length_a   1.000
_cell.length_b   1.000
_cell.length_c   1.000
_cell.angle_alpha   90.00
_cell.angle_beta   90.00
_cell.angle_gamma   90.00
#
_symmetry.space_group_name_H-M   'P 1'
#
loop_
_entity.id
_entity.type
_entity.pdbx_description
1 polymer ?
#
loop_
_entity_poly.entity_id
_entity_poly.type
_entity_poly.pdbx_seq_one_letter_code
_entity_poly.pdbx_strand_id
1 'polypeptide(L)'
;MIGKPARYIGQMQEGTVSLVMIICNHCPYVLFRMPQISQLVKDYKDDVCIVAVNSNDASPTTDDSHPEDAPELMPAFVERWDLQCDYIFDEDQTIARDYGAVCTPEFYVVDRNGIIVYHGELDPSHTTNRLMPTGSSLRHALDLALVEKEINWTPNPSFGCSVKWK
;
A
#
# COMPACT_ATOMS: atom_id res chain seq x y z
N MET A 1 -6.87 2.13 12.85
CA MET A 1 -5.61 2.84 12.53
C MET A 1 -5.83 4.32 12.28
N ILE A 2 -6.93 4.74 11.64
CA ILE A 2 -7.25 6.16 11.42
C ILE A 2 -7.19 6.95 12.74
N GLY A 3 -6.60 8.15 12.71
CA GLY A 3 -6.38 9.01 13.87
C GLY A 3 -5.15 8.70 14.71
N LYS A 4 -4.38 7.66 14.38
CA LYS A 4 -3.14 7.32 15.08
C LYS A 4 -1.91 7.91 14.37
N PRO A 5 -0.85 8.22 15.12
CA PRO A 5 0.44 8.56 14.52
C PRO A 5 0.94 7.41 13.63
N ALA A 6 1.46 7.78 12.47
CA ALA A 6 2.12 6.83 11.58
C ALA A 6 3.57 6.59 11.99
N ARG A 7 4.08 5.39 11.76
CA ARG A 7 5.52 5.15 11.72
C ARG A 7 6.05 5.70 10.40
N TYR A 8 7.04 6.56 10.44
CA TYR A 8 7.74 7.01 9.25
C TYR A 8 8.65 5.90 8.71
N ILE A 9 8.58 5.67 7.39
CA ILE A 9 9.36 4.68 6.66
C ILE A 9 9.90 5.29 5.36
N GLY A 10 11.04 4.78 4.88
CA GLY A 10 11.67 5.31 3.67
C GLY A 10 11.93 6.81 3.79
N GLN A 11 11.46 7.56 2.81
CA GLN A 11 11.65 9.01 2.72
C GLN A 11 10.49 9.82 3.33
N MET A 12 9.59 9.18 4.07
CA MET A 12 8.51 9.87 4.76
C MET A 12 9.06 10.86 5.80
N GLN A 13 8.44 12.03 5.89
CA GLN A 13 8.82 13.07 6.85
C GLN A 13 7.61 13.94 7.24
N GLU A 14 7.74 14.59 8.39
CA GLU A 14 6.75 15.57 8.83
C GLU A 14 6.60 16.71 7.81
N GLY A 15 5.39 17.23 7.66
CA GLY A 15 5.06 18.28 6.69
C GLY A 15 4.72 17.77 5.29
N THR A 16 4.87 16.46 5.02
CA THR A 16 4.58 15.86 3.71
C THR A 16 3.44 14.87 3.82
N VAL A 17 2.48 14.94 2.89
CA VAL A 17 1.48 13.87 2.74
C VAL A 17 2.16 12.61 2.25
N SER A 18 1.85 11.47 2.86
CA SER A 18 2.47 10.20 2.47
C SER A 18 1.42 9.12 2.18
N LEU A 19 1.75 8.25 1.24
CA LEU A 19 1.00 7.04 0.92
C LEU A 19 1.86 5.82 1.25
N VAL A 20 1.35 4.96 2.13
CA VAL A 20 1.94 3.65 2.41
C VAL A 20 1.05 2.57 1.81
N MET A 21 1.65 1.69 1.02
CA MET A 21 0.98 0.58 0.35
C MET A 21 1.60 -0.73 0.83
N ILE A 22 0.82 -1.57 1.51
CA ILE A 22 1.25 -2.94 1.82
C ILE A 22 0.85 -3.81 0.63
N ILE A 23 1.84 -4.21 -0.15
CA ILE A 23 1.67 -5.01 -1.37
C ILE A 23 2.67 -6.17 -1.38
N CYS A 24 2.51 -7.10 -2.33
CA CYS A 24 3.45 -8.19 -2.53
C CYS A 24 3.51 -8.60 -4.01
N ASN A 25 4.48 -9.44 -4.38
CA ASN A 25 4.73 -9.75 -5.78
C ASN A 25 3.76 -10.78 -6.38
N HIS A 26 3.22 -11.69 -5.54
CA HIS A 26 2.46 -12.84 -6.03
C HIS A 26 0.95 -12.71 -5.92
N CYS A 27 0.43 -11.86 -5.00
CA CYS A 27 -1.00 -11.80 -4.70
C CYS A 27 -1.83 -11.42 -5.93
N PRO A 28 -2.80 -12.25 -6.37
CA PRO A 28 -3.61 -11.94 -7.56
C PRO A 28 -4.42 -10.65 -7.41
N TYR A 29 -4.80 -10.25 -6.19
CA TYR A 29 -5.49 -8.99 -5.94
C TYR A 29 -4.56 -7.78 -6.10
N VAL A 30 -3.28 -7.93 -5.79
CA VAL A 30 -2.25 -6.91 -6.09
C VAL A 30 -2.07 -6.83 -7.60
N LEU A 31 -1.79 -7.96 -8.25
CA LEU A 31 -1.53 -8.02 -9.69
C LEU A 31 -2.68 -7.46 -10.53
N PHE A 32 -3.92 -7.74 -10.13
CA PHE A 32 -5.12 -7.20 -10.78
C PHE A 32 -5.18 -5.66 -10.72
N ARG A 33 -4.70 -5.06 -9.63
CA ARG A 33 -4.74 -3.61 -9.39
C ARG A 33 -3.47 -2.88 -9.83
N MET A 34 -2.37 -3.61 -10.11
CA MET A 34 -1.07 -3.00 -10.41
C MET A 34 -1.07 -1.96 -11.54
N PRO A 35 -1.79 -2.16 -12.66
CA PRO A 35 -1.84 -1.12 -13.69
C PRO A 35 -2.35 0.22 -13.14
N GLN A 36 -3.35 0.18 -12.27
CA GLN A 36 -3.92 1.38 -11.66
C GLN A 36 -3.07 1.92 -10.51
N ILE A 37 -2.44 1.05 -9.71
CA ILE A 37 -1.48 1.46 -8.67
C ILE A 37 -0.30 2.19 -9.31
N SER A 38 0.30 1.64 -10.36
CA SER A 38 1.43 2.27 -11.07
C SER A 38 1.05 3.63 -11.66
N GLN A 39 -0.15 3.74 -12.23
CA GLN A 39 -0.64 5.02 -12.74
C GLN A 39 -0.87 6.04 -11.60
N LEU A 40 -1.46 5.62 -10.48
CA LEU A 40 -1.65 6.47 -9.32
C LEU A 40 -0.32 6.96 -8.76
N VAL A 41 0.68 6.09 -8.64
CA VAL A 41 2.03 6.49 -8.21
C VAL A 41 2.59 7.58 -9.12
N LYS A 42 2.49 7.44 -10.44
CA LYS A 42 2.97 8.46 -11.41
C LYS A 42 2.24 9.78 -11.27
N ASP A 43 0.93 9.73 -11.00
CA ASP A 43 0.09 10.92 -10.90
C ASP A 43 0.38 11.74 -9.62
N TYR A 44 0.84 11.09 -8.53
CA TYR A 44 1.00 11.73 -7.22
C TYR A 44 2.44 11.84 -6.72
N LYS A 45 3.43 11.20 -7.34
CA LYS A 45 4.82 11.12 -6.84
C LYS A 45 5.52 12.46 -6.60
N ASP A 46 5.08 13.51 -7.27
CA ASP A 46 5.68 14.84 -7.14
C ASP A 46 5.12 15.61 -5.92
N ASP A 47 3.94 15.23 -5.44
CA ASP A 47 3.23 15.90 -4.35
C ASP A 47 3.10 15.05 -3.08
N VAL A 48 3.26 13.72 -3.20
CA VAL A 48 3.06 12.73 -2.12
C VAL A 48 4.31 11.87 -1.99
N CYS A 49 4.79 11.67 -0.77
CA CYS A 49 5.81 10.66 -0.50
C CYS A 49 5.17 9.26 -0.54
N ILE A 50 5.54 8.44 -1.52
CA ILE A 50 4.91 7.13 -1.75
C ILE A 50 5.91 6.03 -1.42
N VAL A 51 5.49 5.09 -0.57
CA VAL A 51 6.27 3.92 -0.18
C VAL A 51 5.42 2.66 -0.30
N ALA A 52 5.90 1.70 -1.04
CA ALA A 52 5.38 0.34 -1.08
C ALA A 52 6.19 -0.55 -0.12
N VAL A 53 5.52 -1.50 0.53
CA VAL A 53 6.13 -2.40 1.52
C VAL A 53 5.67 -3.81 1.25
N ASN A 54 6.61 -4.74 1.17
CA ASN A 54 6.36 -6.18 1.12
C ASN A 54 6.74 -6.79 2.47
N SER A 55 5.73 -7.26 3.21
CA SER A 55 5.88 -7.83 4.55
C SER A 55 5.58 -9.34 4.58
N ASN A 56 5.45 -9.99 3.42
CA ASN A 56 5.18 -11.42 3.40
C ASN A 56 6.42 -12.25 3.76
N ASP A 57 6.18 -13.34 4.47
CA ASP A 57 7.21 -14.36 4.65
C ASP A 57 7.55 -15.00 3.30
N ALA A 58 8.78 -14.83 2.86
CA ALA A 58 9.34 -15.41 1.64
C ALA A 58 10.32 -16.55 1.94
N SER A 59 10.40 -17.02 3.19
CA SER A 59 11.33 -18.08 3.57
C SER A 59 10.94 -19.41 2.90
N PRO A 60 11.91 -20.20 2.43
CA PRO A 60 11.58 -21.49 1.78
C PRO A 60 11.19 -22.59 2.78
N THR A 61 11.12 -22.28 4.07
CA THR A 61 11.02 -23.27 5.16
C THR A 61 9.64 -23.41 5.76
N THR A 62 8.68 -22.55 5.40
CA THR A 62 7.31 -22.58 5.93
C THR A 62 6.31 -22.98 4.84
N ASP A 63 5.29 -23.76 5.21
CA ASP A 63 4.27 -24.23 4.25
C ASP A 63 3.42 -23.09 3.66
N ASP A 64 3.32 -21.97 4.37
CA ASP A 64 2.57 -20.78 3.95
C ASP A 64 3.47 -19.67 3.34
N SER A 65 4.74 -19.94 3.12
CA SER A 65 5.66 -18.97 2.53
C SER A 65 5.43 -18.81 1.02
N HIS A 66 5.77 -17.62 0.52
CA HIS A 66 5.70 -17.31 -0.88
C HIS A 66 7.09 -16.86 -1.40
N PRO A 67 7.90 -17.79 -1.92
CA PRO A 67 9.23 -17.47 -2.46
C PRO A 67 9.20 -16.39 -3.54
N GLU A 68 8.05 -16.20 -4.22
CA GLU A 68 7.84 -15.15 -5.20
C GLU A 68 7.93 -13.74 -4.60
N ASP A 69 7.77 -13.62 -3.28
CA ASP A 69 7.87 -12.37 -2.53
C ASP A 69 9.28 -12.11 -2.00
N ALA A 70 10.26 -12.95 -2.35
CA ALA A 70 11.65 -12.77 -1.93
C ALA A 70 12.21 -11.41 -2.37
N PRO A 71 13.02 -10.76 -1.52
CA PRO A 71 13.53 -9.41 -1.79
C PRO A 71 14.34 -9.34 -3.10
N GLU A 72 15.00 -10.43 -3.51
CA GLU A 72 15.74 -10.52 -4.76
C GLU A 72 14.86 -10.39 -6.01
N LEU A 73 13.55 -10.67 -5.87
CA LEU A 73 12.59 -10.60 -6.98
C LEU A 73 11.87 -9.24 -7.04
N MET A 74 11.97 -8.41 -6.01
CA MET A 74 11.32 -7.09 -5.96
C MET A 74 11.81 -6.14 -7.06
N PRO A 75 13.10 -6.07 -7.44
CA PRO A 75 13.54 -5.23 -8.55
C PRO A 75 12.87 -5.56 -9.88
N ALA A 76 12.69 -6.84 -10.17
CA ALA A 76 11.99 -7.28 -11.39
C ALA A 76 10.49 -6.93 -11.36
N PHE A 77 9.86 -6.95 -10.18
CA PHE A 77 8.48 -6.49 -10.00
C PHE A 77 8.37 -4.98 -10.25
N VAL A 78 9.26 -4.17 -9.68
CA VAL A 78 9.32 -2.72 -9.89
C VAL A 78 9.49 -2.38 -11.38
N GLU A 79 10.41 -3.04 -12.07
CA GLU A 79 10.63 -2.86 -13.50
C GLU A 79 9.40 -3.24 -14.33
N ARG A 80 8.84 -4.43 -14.08
CA ARG A 80 7.67 -4.95 -14.80
C ARG A 80 6.48 -3.98 -14.76
N TRP A 81 6.25 -3.34 -13.62
CA TRP A 81 5.09 -2.48 -13.40
C TRP A 81 5.42 -0.99 -13.53
N ASP A 82 6.67 -0.63 -13.84
CA ASP A 82 7.14 0.77 -13.85
C ASP A 82 6.70 1.51 -12.56
N LEU A 83 6.94 0.87 -11.42
CA LEU A 83 6.54 1.36 -10.10
C LEU A 83 7.53 2.44 -9.63
N GLN A 84 7.17 3.71 -9.76
CA GLN A 84 8.05 4.86 -9.52
C GLN A 84 8.00 5.36 -8.06
N CYS A 85 8.15 4.45 -7.11
CA CYS A 85 8.29 4.75 -5.68
C CYS A 85 9.24 3.74 -5.01
N ASP A 86 9.61 4.00 -3.76
CA ASP A 86 10.36 3.05 -2.95
C ASP A 86 9.54 1.78 -2.73
N TYR A 87 10.18 0.61 -2.88
CA TYR A 87 9.60 -0.68 -2.55
C TYR A 87 10.50 -1.40 -1.55
N ILE A 88 10.06 -1.46 -0.30
CA ILE A 88 10.83 -1.91 0.87
C ILE A 88 10.44 -3.33 1.25
N PHE A 89 11.41 -4.19 1.53
CA PHE A 89 11.18 -5.49 2.15
C PHE A 89 11.19 -5.35 3.68
N ASP A 90 10.07 -5.66 4.31
CA ASP A 90 9.85 -5.60 5.77
C ASP A 90 10.17 -6.97 6.38
N GLU A 91 11.47 -7.29 6.45
CA GLU A 91 11.96 -8.62 6.81
C GLU A 91 11.46 -9.11 8.19
N ASP A 92 11.41 -8.22 9.17
CA ASP A 92 10.96 -8.50 10.54
C ASP A 92 9.46 -8.28 10.74
N GLN A 93 8.75 -7.87 9.70
CA GLN A 93 7.31 -7.61 9.66
C GLN A 93 6.84 -6.54 10.67
N THR A 94 7.75 -5.69 11.15
CA THR A 94 7.43 -4.66 12.13
C THR A 94 6.65 -3.51 11.51
N ILE A 95 6.91 -3.17 10.24
CA ILE A 95 6.17 -2.12 9.53
C ILE A 95 4.70 -2.53 9.40
N ALA A 96 4.43 -3.74 8.88
CA ALA A 96 3.06 -4.23 8.74
C ALA A 96 2.32 -4.28 10.09
N ARG A 97 3.00 -4.71 11.17
CA ARG A 97 2.41 -4.75 12.52
C ARG A 97 2.08 -3.35 13.03
N ASP A 98 2.99 -2.37 12.87
CA ASP A 98 2.78 -1.00 13.33
C ASP A 98 1.62 -0.32 12.59
N TYR A 99 1.47 -0.60 11.29
CA TYR A 99 0.34 -0.14 10.49
C TYR A 99 -0.94 -0.98 10.71
N GLY A 100 -0.85 -2.11 11.42
CA GLY A 100 -1.98 -3.03 11.64
C GLY A 100 -2.50 -3.66 10.36
N ALA A 101 -1.59 -3.90 9.41
CA ALA A 101 -1.93 -4.50 8.12
C ALA A 101 -2.41 -5.94 8.29
N VAL A 102 -3.40 -6.33 7.50
CA VAL A 102 -3.99 -7.67 7.54
C VAL A 102 -4.00 -8.35 6.17
N CYS A 103 -3.95 -7.59 5.09
CA CYS A 103 -4.02 -8.13 3.73
C CYS A 103 -3.18 -7.34 2.74
N THR A 104 -3.02 -7.88 1.52
CA THR A 104 -2.42 -7.21 0.36
C THR A 104 -3.39 -7.21 -0.83
N PRO A 105 -3.58 -6.06 -1.51
CA PRO A 105 -3.05 -4.74 -1.20
C PRO A 105 -3.85 -4.05 -0.09
N GLU A 106 -3.17 -3.23 0.72
CA GLU A 106 -3.79 -2.39 1.75
C GLU A 106 -3.14 -1.00 1.72
N PHE A 107 -3.92 0.07 1.94
CA PHE A 107 -3.48 1.44 1.68
C PHE A 107 -3.71 2.35 2.89
N TYR A 108 -2.73 3.22 3.13
CA TYR A 108 -2.75 4.19 4.24
C TYR A 108 -2.32 5.55 3.72
N VAL A 109 -3.14 6.59 3.96
CA VAL A 109 -2.74 7.98 3.73
C VAL A 109 -2.40 8.61 5.07
N VAL A 110 -1.25 9.25 5.11
CA VAL A 110 -0.73 9.98 6.28
C VAL A 110 -0.71 11.46 5.93
N ASP A 111 -1.30 12.28 6.79
CA ASP A 111 -1.34 13.73 6.60
C ASP A 111 0.01 14.40 6.94
N ARG A 112 0.08 15.72 6.76
CA ARG A 112 1.29 16.53 7.05
C ARG A 112 1.70 16.52 8.52
N ASN A 113 0.76 16.16 9.43
CA ASN A 113 1.02 16.04 10.87
C ASN A 113 1.48 14.63 11.27
N GLY A 114 1.66 13.72 10.30
CA GLY A 114 2.05 12.35 10.57
C GLY A 114 0.90 11.48 11.09
N ILE A 115 -0.35 11.87 10.88
CA ILE A 115 -1.52 11.12 11.33
C ILE A 115 -2.11 10.31 10.16
N ILE A 116 -2.45 9.05 10.41
CA ILE A 116 -3.14 8.21 9.45
C ILE A 116 -4.57 8.73 9.30
N VAL A 117 -4.90 9.30 8.15
CA VAL A 117 -6.23 9.87 7.84
C VAL A 117 -7.07 8.97 6.94
N TYR A 118 -6.45 8.01 6.28
CA TYR A 118 -7.13 6.98 5.47
C TYR A 118 -6.49 5.61 5.71
N HIS A 119 -7.33 4.59 5.84
CA HIS A 119 -6.93 3.20 5.86
C HIS A 119 -8.03 2.39 5.19
N GLY A 120 -7.74 1.78 4.05
CA GLY A 120 -8.76 1.06 3.30
C GLY A 120 -8.34 0.61 1.90
N GLU A 121 -9.35 0.38 1.08
CA GLU A 121 -9.24 -0.13 -0.28
C GLU A 121 -8.65 0.88 -1.28
N LEU A 122 -8.15 0.39 -2.42
CA LEU A 122 -7.85 1.24 -3.59
C LEU A 122 -9.13 1.88 -4.14
N ASP A 123 -10.12 1.05 -4.36
CA ASP A 123 -11.46 1.34 -4.87
C ASP A 123 -12.35 0.09 -4.70
N PRO A 124 -13.66 0.15 -5.00
CA PRO A 124 -14.57 -0.98 -4.87
C PRO A 124 -14.31 -2.17 -5.81
N SER A 125 -13.30 -2.10 -6.69
CA SER A 125 -12.98 -3.20 -7.61
C SER A 125 -12.35 -4.38 -6.89
N HIS A 126 -12.70 -5.58 -7.31
CA HIS A 126 -12.00 -6.82 -6.94
C HIS A 126 -12.22 -7.90 -8.01
N THR A 127 -11.41 -8.94 -7.96
CA THR A 127 -11.35 -9.98 -9.00
C THR A 127 -12.69 -10.67 -9.31
N THR A 128 -13.67 -10.58 -8.41
CA THR A 128 -14.95 -11.29 -8.53
C THR A 128 -16.15 -10.39 -8.87
N ASN A 129 -16.03 -9.05 -8.79
CA ASN A 129 -17.16 -8.14 -9.02
C ASN A 129 -17.20 -7.51 -10.43
N ARG A 130 -16.26 -7.87 -11.30
CA ARG A 130 -16.15 -7.36 -12.68
C ARG A 130 -15.96 -5.83 -12.83
N LEU A 131 -15.71 -5.11 -11.74
CA LEU A 131 -15.35 -3.70 -11.82
C LEU A 131 -13.87 -3.58 -12.19
N MET A 132 -13.56 -2.64 -13.07
CA MET A 132 -12.18 -2.31 -13.39
C MET A 132 -11.60 -1.38 -12.33
N PRO A 133 -10.33 -1.58 -11.90
CA PRO A 133 -9.68 -0.68 -10.97
C PRO A 133 -9.58 0.74 -11.52
N THR A 134 -9.93 1.71 -10.68
CA THR A 134 -9.86 3.16 -11.00
C THR A 134 -9.02 3.94 -9.99
N GLY A 135 -8.84 3.37 -8.79
CA GLY A 135 -8.20 4.05 -7.66
C GLY A 135 -9.06 5.13 -7.02
N SER A 136 -10.37 5.16 -7.28
CA SER A 136 -11.22 6.30 -6.93
C SER A 136 -11.26 6.61 -5.44
N SER A 137 -11.35 5.61 -4.55
CA SER A 137 -11.40 5.83 -3.10
C SER A 137 -10.09 6.41 -2.57
N LEU A 138 -8.95 5.82 -2.98
CA LEU A 138 -7.63 6.25 -2.56
C LEU A 138 -7.26 7.63 -3.15
N ARG A 139 -7.57 7.88 -4.44
CA ARG A 139 -7.35 9.18 -5.09
C ARG A 139 -8.11 10.29 -4.35
N HIS A 140 -9.37 10.06 -4.04
CA HIS A 140 -10.17 11.04 -3.30
C HIS A 140 -9.59 11.33 -1.91
N ALA A 141 -9.09 10.31 -1.21
CA ALA A 141 -8.43 10.49 0.08
C ALA A 141 -7.12 11.31 -0.04
N LEU A 142 -6.29 11.03 -1.06
CA LEU A 142 -5.07 11.78 -1.33
C LEU A 142 -5.36 13.24 -1.67
N ASP A 143 -6.35 13.50 -2.54
CA ASP A 143 -6.74 14.86 -2.93
C ASP A 143 -7.18 15.68 -1.73
N LEU A 144 -7.96 15.09 -0.81
CA LEU A 144 -8.37 15.77 0.42
C LEU A 144 -7.19 16.02 1.36
N ALA A 145 -6.30 15.03 1.55
CA ALA A 145 -5.13 15.19 2.40
C ALA A 145 -4.18 16.29 1.89
N LEU A 146 -4.00 16.39 0.56
CA LEU A 146 -3.17 17.42 -0.06
C LEU A 146 -3.69 18.84 0.18
N VAL A 147 -5.01 19.03 0.24
CA VAL A 147 -5.64 20.32 0.51
C VAL A 147 -6.07 20.48 1.97
N GLU A 148 -5.57 19.61 2.86
CA GLU A 148 -5.81 19.64 4.31
C GLU A 148 -7.31 19.63 4.69
N LYS A 149 -8.11 18.88 3.93
CA LYS A 149 -9.52 18.66 4.22
C LYS A 149 -9.74 17.33 4.90
N GLU A 150 -10.70 17.29 5.80
CA GLU A 150 -11.10 16.09 6.52
C GLU A 150 -11.74 15.06 5.57
N ILE A 151 -11.38 13.79 5.78
CA ILE A 151 -12.02 12.65 5.15
C ILE A 151 -13.30 12.34 5.96
N ASN A 152 -14.46 12.75 5.44
CA ASN A 152 -15.74 12.72 6.15
C ASN A 152 -16.59 11.48 5.83
N TRP A 153 -15.99 10.40 5.34
CA TRP A 153 -16.65 9.10 5.16
C TRP A 153 -15.83 7.99 5.82
N THR A 154 -16.47 6.86 6.08
CA THR A 154 -15.78 5.66 6.55
C THR A 154 -15.22 4.91 5.34
N PRO A 155 -13.88 4.76 5.21
CA PRO A 155 -13.30 3.97 4.13
C PRO A 155 -13.77 2.51 4.20
N ASN A 156 -14.01 1.90 3.05
CA ASN A 156 -14.21 0.47 2.98
C ASN A 156 -12.89 -0.26 3.29
N PRO A 157 -12.94 -1.39 4.02
CA PRO A 157 -11.76 -2.19 4.27
C PRO A 157 -11.16 -2.72 2.96
N SER A 158 -9.86 -2.87 2.93
CA SER A 158 -9.17 -3.53 1.83
C SER A 158 -9.61 -4.97 1.67
N PHE A 159 -9.62 -5.45 0.43
CA PHE A 159 -9.93 -6.82 0.08
C PHE A 159 -8.76 -7.45 -0.68
N GLY A 160 -8.20 -8.53 -0.13
CA GLY A 160 -7.01 -9.16 -0.69
C GLY A 160 -6.59 -10.44 0.04
N CYS A 161 -5.41 -10.95 -0.29
CA CYS A 161 -4.80 -12.07 0.42
C CYS A 161 -4.32 -11.64 1.80
N SER A 162 -4.42 -12.51 2.81
CA SER A 162 -3.83 -12.24 4.12
C SER A 162 -2.31 -12.03 4.01
N VAL A 163 -1.76 -11.14 4.83
CA VAL A 163 -0.31 -11.05 5.03
C VAL A 163 0.21 -12.41 5.51
N LYS A 164 1.33 -12.87 4.93
CA LYS A 164 1.98 -14.11 5.33
C LYS A 164 2.97 -13.82 6.45
N TRP A 165 2.54 -14.17 7.65
CA TRP A 165 3.34 -13.94 8.85
C TRP A 165 4.37 -15.05 9.05
N LYS A 166 5.56 -14.68 9.56
CA LYS A 166 6.56 -15.61 10.11
C LYS A 166 6.08 -16.22 11.40
#